data_69a8b935f81ecec151f9d6e954f89bd7
#
_entry.id   69a8b935f81ecec151f9d6e954f89bd7
#
_cell.length_a   1.000
_cell.length_b   1.000
_cell.length_c   1.000
_cell.angle_alpha   90.00
_cell.angle_beta   90.00
_cell.angle_gamma   90.00
#
_symmetry.space_group_name_H-M   'P 1'
#
loop_
_entity.id
_entity.type
_entity.pdbx_description
1 polymer ?
#
loop_
_entity_poly.entity_id
_entity_poly.type
_entity_poly.pdbx_seq_one_letter_code
_entity_poly.pdbx_strand_id
1 'polypeptide(L)'
;DYIMEHKKEVVDMTVAQLARASNTSDATVSRFCRRCGFKGFQSLKIDLAKEVMEEERDSLQVSNEINRKNLPQSLQNILANKMAEMTGTMGMMEPDNLETILRILETARIIQFAAVGNTIPVAMDGAFKFNQLGFCSVSGTIWEAQIAHTYNLGPRDVVLIISNSGTSRRLLTLAQGAHENGARIIVITNNASSPLAEISDYKIITATREKLLTGEFWFSRIPAMLVIETLYLLLFVSNHDAATHIRRHEDSIRPDKLGQ
;
A
#
# COMPACT_ATOMS: atom_id res chain seq x y z
N ASP A 1 20.46 33.95 1.57
CA ASP A 1 19.75 34.04 2.86
C ASP A 1 18.22 33.87 2.66
N TYR A 2 17.51 34.71 1.84
CA TYR A 2 16.05 34.64 1.69
C TYR A 2 15.50 33.24 1.39
N ILE A 3 16.10 32.50 0.46
CA ILE A 3 15.67 31.13 0.12
C ILE A 3 15.75 30.19 1.32
N MET A 4 16.80 30.31 2.13
CA MET A 4 17.01 29.45 3.29
C MET A 4 16.03 29.75 4.42
N GLU A 5 15.58 30.99 4.55
CA GLU A 5 14.64 31.43 5.57
C GLU A 5 13.17 31.17 5.18
N HIS A 6 12.88 31.10 3.85
CA HIS A 6 11.53 31.04 3.31
C HIS A 6 11.33 29.87 2.33
N LYS A 7 11.95 28.71 2.57
CA LYS A 7 11.96 27.57 1.65
C LYS A 7 10.56 27.20 1.13
N LYS A 8 9.57 27.11 2.02
CA LYS A 8 8.18 26.73 1.67
C LYS A 8 7.53 27.72 0.71
N GLU A 9 7.69 29.01 0.94
CA GLU A 9 7.14 30.05 0.08
C GLU A 9 7.82 30.07 -1.29
N VAL A 10 9.14 29.87 -1.32
CA VAL A 10 9.94 29.89 -2.57
C VAL A 10 9.56 28.77 -3.51
N VAL A 11 9.09 27.61 -3.02
CA VAL A 11 8.58 26.50 -3.84
C VAL A 11 7.41 26.96 -4.72
N ASP A 12 6.57 27.87 -4.26
CA ASP A 12 5.41 28.36 -5.02
C ASP A 12 5.68 29.63 -5.83
N MET A 13 6.84 30.28 -5.62
CA MET A 13 7.21 31.52 -6.31
C MET A 13 7.61 31.31 -7.77
N THR A 14 7.38 32.35 -8.56
CA THR A 14 8.03 32.55 -9.88
C THR A 14 9.41 33.20 -9.69
N VAL A 15 10.27 33.13 -10.74
CA VAL A 15 11.59 33.78 -10.69
C VAL A 15 11.48 35.29 -10.39
N ALA A 16 10.47 35.94 -10.97
CA ALA A 16 10.21 37.36 -10.76
C ALA A 16 9.73 37.69 -9.33
N GLN A 17 8.94 36.80 -8.72
CA GLN A 17 8.50 36.94 -7.33
C GLN A 17 9.69 36.78 -6.38
N LEU A 18 10.55 35.76 -6.58
CA LEU A 18 11.75 35.60 -5.80
C LEU A 18 12.72 36.76 -5.96
N ALA A 19 12.92 37.27 -7.17
CA ALA A 19 13.77 38.42 -7.44
C ALA A 19 13.30 39.64 -6.65
N ARG A 20 11.99 39.93 -6.64
CA ARG A 20 11.40 41.02 -5.86
C ARG A 20 11.57 40.79 -4.36
N ALA A 21 11.24 39.61 -3.86
CA ALA A 21 11.29 39.28 -2.45
C ALA A 21 12.73 39.32 -1.89
N SER A 22 13.72 38.96 -2.71
CA SER A 22 15.15 39.02 -2.34
C SER A 22 15.86 40.33 -2.75
N ASN A 23 15.08 41.32 -3.23
CA ASN A 23 15.58 42.60 -3.68
C ASN A 23 16.71 42.51 -4.74
N THR A 24 16.51 41.63 -5.73
CA THR A 24 17.45 41.38 -6.81
C THR A 24 16.78 41.38 -8.18
N SER A 25 17.48 41.04 -9.25
CA SER A 25 16.92 40.89 -10.59
C SER A 25 16.75 39.41 -10.94
N ASP A 26 15.81 39.10 -11.87
CA ASP A 26 15.59 37.78 -12.45
C ASP A 26 16.88 37.16 -12.99
N ALA A 27 17.73 38.01 -13.62
CA ALA A 27 19.05 37.60 -14.12
C ALA A 27 20.01 37.19 -12.99
N THR A 28 19.89 37.84 -11.83
CA THR A 28 20.70 37.50 -10.65
C THR A 28 20.24 36.18 -10.05
N VAL A 29 18.94 35.96 -9.91
CA VAL A 29 18.38 34.67 -9.45
C VAL A 29 18.80 33.54 -10.38
N SER A 30 18.70 33.73 -11.69
CA SER A 30 19.10 32.72 -12.68
C SER A 30 20.59 32.39 -12.62
N ARG A 31 21.47 33.40 -12.44
CA ARG A 31 22.92 33.19 -12.26
C ARG A 31 23.23 32.49 -10.96
N PHE A 32 22.55 32.86 -9.87
CA PHE A 32 22.67 32.19 -8.59
C PHE A 32 22.35 30.69 -8.70
N CYS A 33 21.22 30.32 -9.30
CA CYS A 33 20.84 28.91 -9.48
C CYS A 33 21.92 28.13 -10.23
N ARG A 34 22.43 28.70 -11.35
CA ARG A 34 23.50 28.06 -12.13
C ARG A 34 24.81 27.91 -11.34
N ARG A 35 25.15 28.92 -10.52
CA ARG A 35 26.36 28.89 -9.68
C ARG A 35 26.25 27.86 -8.57
N CYS A 36 25.04 27.57 -8.10
CA CYS A 36 24.74 26.49 -7.14
C CYS A 36 24.60 25.11 -7.79
N GLY A 37 24.86 24.98 -9.11
CA GLY A 37 24.84 23.69 -9.82
C GLY A 37 23.49 23.31 -10.41
N PHE A 38 22.46 24.15 -10.31
CA PHE A 38 21.14 23.91 -10.88
C PHE A 38 21.07 24.37 -12.37
N LYS A 39 20.30 23.65 -13.18
CA LYS A 39 20.07 24.06 -14.59
C LYS A 39 19.33 25.38 -14.72
N GLY A 40 18.63 25.83 -13.68
CA GLY A 40 17.87 27.06 -13.57
C GLY A 40 16.96 27.07 -12.35
N PHE A 41 16.14 28.10 -12.20
CA PHE A 41 15.27 28.28 -11.04
C PHE A 41 14.25 27.14 -10.88
N GLN A 42 13.74 26.57 -11.97
CA GLN A 42 12.80 25.44 -11.89
C GLN A 42 13.46 24.18 -11.30
N SER A 43 14.72 23.91 -11.66
CA SER A 43 15.48 22.80 -11.09
C SER A 43 15.74 23.01 -9.58
N LEU A 44 16.08 24.22 -9.16
CA LEU A 44 16.20 24.58 -7.75
C LEU A 44 14.88 24.35 -7.01
N LYS A 45 13.74 24.78 -7.58
CA LYS A 45 12.41 24.59 -6.97
C LYS A 45 12.06 23.13 -6.73
N ILE A 46 12.36 22.26 -7.69
CA ILE A 46 12.10 20.81 -7.57
C ILE A 46 12.90 20.21 -6.40
N ASP A 47 14.17 20.55 -6.29
CA ASP A 47 15.01 20.01 -5.21
C ASP A 47 14.66 20.65 -3.86
N LEU A 48 14.31 21.94 -3.84
CA LEU A 48 13.81 22.62 -2.65
C LEU A 48 12.46 22.03 -2.18
N ALA A 49 11.57 21.68 -3.10
CA ALA A 49 10.32 21.01 -2.75
C ALA A 49 10.55 19.63 -2.12
N LYS A 50 11.53 18.86 -2.61
CA LYS A 50 11.92 17.60 -1.98
C LYS A 50 12.46 17.84 -0.54
N GLU A 51 13.34 18.81 -0.38
CA GLU A 51 13.91 19.16 0.93
C GLU A 51 12.82 19.61 1.92
N VAL A 52 11.89 20.47 1.48
CA VAL A 52 10.74 20.88 2.30
C VAL A 52 9.85 19.69 2.66
N MET A 53 9.60 18.77 1.72
CA MET A 53 8.86 17.53 2.01
C MET A 53 9.61 16.60 2.98
N GLU A 54 10.93 16.54 2.90
CA GLU A 54 11.76 15.79 3.84
C GLU A 54 11.78 16.45 5.21
N GLU A 55 11.95 17.79 5.29
CA GLU A 55 11.85 18.55 6.54
C GLU A 55 10.46 18.46 7.17
N GLU A 56 9.39 18.44 6.38
CA GLU A 56 8.02 18.17 6.86
C GLU A 56 7.83 16.72 7.32
N ARG A 57 8.47 15.76 6.69
CA ARG A 57 8.52 14.37 7.17
C ARG A 57 9.31 14.26 8.47
N ASP A 58 10.41 15.03 8.62
CA ASP A 58 11.24 15.04 9.83
C ASP A 58 10.64 15.89 10.95
N SER A 59 9.95 16.99 10.62
CA SER A 59 9.23 17.84 11.59
C SER A 59 7.91 17.21 12.06
N LEU A 60 7.27 16.38 11.27
CA LEU A 60 6.40 15.32 11.72
C LEU A 60 7.30 14.25 12.36
N GLN A 61 7.96 14.55 13.47
CA GLN A 61 8.32 13.53 14.46
C GLN A 61 6.99 12.89 14.87
N VAL A 62 6.54 11.96 14.01
CA VAL A 62 5.36 11.17 14.27
C VAL A 62 5.75 10.31 15.45
N SER A 63 5.50 10.84 16.62
CA SER A 63 5.73 10.13 17.87
C SER A 63 4.81 8.91 17.86
N ASN A 64 5.36 7.74 18.17
CA ASN A 64 4.56 6.55 18.44
C ASN A 64 3.92 6.62 19.82
N GLU A 65 4.10 7.73 20.55
CA GLU A 65 3.58 7.90 21.89
C GLU A 65 2.06 8.02 21.86
N ILE A 66 1.38 7.02 22.41
CA ILE A 66 -0.05 6.99 22.60
C ILE A 66 -0.31 7.00 24.10
N ASN A 67 -0.94 8.08 24.58
CA ASN A 67 -1.17 8.32 26.00
C ASN A 67 -2.64 8.70 26.26
N ARG A 68 -3.34 7.93 27.08
CA ARG A 68 -4.75 8.20 27.42
C ARG A 68 -4.94 9.51 28.19
N LYS A 69 -3.91 10.03 28.82
CA LYS A 69 -3.97 11.34 29.54
C LYS A 69 -3.95 12.52 28.59
N ASN A 70 -3.51 12.34 27.35
CA ASN A 70 -3.53 13.36 26.30
C ASN A 70 -4.12 12.77 25.00
N LEU A 71 -5.43 12.59 24.99
CA LEU A 71 -6.16 12.01 23.85
C LEU A 71 -6.02 12.84 22.54
N PRO A 72 -6.13 14.20 22.58
CA PRO A 72 -5.97 14.98 21.35
C PRO A 72 -4.63 14.72 20.65
N GLN A 73 -3.51 14.75 21.38
CA GLN A 73 -2.19 14.47 20.83
C GLN A 73 -2.07 13.01 20.36
N SER A 74 -2.59 12.07 21.12
CA SER A 74 -2.58 10.65 20.75
C SER A 74 -3.33 10.39 19.44
N LEU A 75 -4.48 11.03 19.24
CA LEU A 75 -5.26 10.92 18.00
C LEU A 75 -4.49 11.49 16.80
N GLN A 76 -3.81 12.62 16.98
CA GLN A 76 -2.93 13.20 15.94
C GLN A 76 -1.77 12.26 15.60
N ASN A 77 -1.10 11.69 16.60
CA ASN A 77 -0.02 10.74 16.41
C ASN A 77 -0.49 9.48 15.68
N ILE A 78 -1.66 8.93 16.05
CA ILE A 78 -2.26 7.78 15.37
C ILE A 78 -2.57 8.11 13.92
N LEU A 79 -3.23 9.24 13.65
CA LEU A 79 -3.56 9.66 12.29
C LEU A 79 -2.30 9.80 11.43
N ALA A 80 -1.31 10.55 11.89
CA ALA A 80 -0.08 10.78 11.17
C ALA A 80 0.70 9.47 10.89
N ASN A 81 0.74 8.54 11.85
CA ASN A 81 1.33 7.21 11.66
C ASN A 81 0.60 6.42 10.57
N LYS A 82 -0.73 6.41 10.60
CA LYS A 82 -1.51 5.67 9.60
C LYS A 82 -1.41 6.29 8.21
N MET A 83 -1.41 7.60 8.10
CA MET A 83 -1.15 8.29 6.83
C MET A 83 0.22 7.95 6.27
N ALA A 84 1.28 7.94 7.09
CA ALA A 84 2.62 7.58 6.66
C ALA A 84 2.71 6.11 6.17
N GLU A 85 2.06 5.16 6.86
CA GLU A 85 1.97 3.76 6.42
C GLU A 85 1.26 3.63 5.07
N MET A 86 0.15 4.34 4.88
CA MET A 86 -0.62 4.33 3.63
C MET A 86 0.16 4.97 2.47
N THR A 87 0.71 6.16 2.69
CA THR A 87 1.50 6.88 1.66
C THR A 87 2.74 6.08 1.27
N GLY A 88 3.46 5.52 2.25
CA GLY A 88 4.61 4.67 2.00
C GLY A 88 4.25 3.42 1.22
N THR A 89 3.13 2.76 1.56
CA THR A 89 2.66 1.56 0.85
C THR A 89 2.34 1.87 -0.61
N MET A 90 1.59 2.94 -0.88
CA MET A 90 1.29 3.35 -2.25
C MET A 90 2.53 3.71 -3.04
N GLY A 91 3.50 4.40 -2.40
CA GLY A 91 4.76 4.78 -3.04
C GLY A 91 5.70 3.60 -3.36
N MET A 92 5.50 2.43 -2.73
CA MET A 92 6.27 1.21 -3.00
C MET A 92 5.64 0.32 -4.09
N MET A 93 4.44 0.63 -4.55
CA MET A 93 3.79 -0.15 -5.60
C MET A 93 4.37 0.19 -6.96
N GLU A 94 5.12 -0.74 -7.54
CA GLU A 94 5.71 -0.61 -8.87
C GLU A 94 4.62 -0.86 -9.93
N PRO A 95 4.32 0.09 -10.85
CA PRO A 95 3.22 -0.02 -11.81
C PRO A 95 3.30 -1.27 -12.71
N ASP A 96 4.48 -1.64 -13.21
CA ASP A 96 4.66 -2.80 -14.10
C ASP A 96 4.41 -4.13 -13.37
N ASN A 97 4.87 -4.22 -12.12
CA ASN A 97 4.59 -5.38 -11.26
C ASN A 97 3.09 -5.49 -10.94
N LEU A 98 2.46 -4.35 -10.63
CA LEU A 98 1.03 -4.29 -10.34
C LEU A 98 0.18 -4.68 -11.55
N GLU A 99 0.50 -4.17 -12.75
CA GLU A 99 -0.16 -4.54 -14.00
C GLU A 99 -0.05 -6.05 -14.30
N THR A 100 1.11 -6.64 -14.02
CA THR A 100 1.32 -8.08 -14.18
C THR A 100 0.46 -8.87 -13.19
N ILE A 101 0.40 -8.44 -11.94
CA ILE A 101 -0.46 -9.05 -10.91
C ILE A 101 -1.94 -8.98 -11.32
N LEU A 102 -2.41 -7.83 -11.81
CA LEU A 102 -3.80 -7.65 -12.23
C LEU A 102 -4.16 -8.63 -13.36
N ARG A 103 -3.33 -8.77 -14.40
CA ARG A 103 -3.56 -9.74 -15.48
C ARG A 103 -3.62 -11.18 -14.99
N ILE A 104 -2.80 -11.55 -14.01
CA ILE A 104 -2.81 -12.88 -13.41
C ILE A 104 -4.11 -13.11 -12.65
N LEU A 105 -4.56 -12.13 -11.88
CA LEU A 105 -5.81 -12.19 -11.12
C LEU A 105 -7.03 -12.24 -12.05
N GLU A 106 -7.04 -11.47 -13.14
CA GLU A 106 -8.14 -11.44 -14.13
C GLU A 106 -8.34 -12.80 -14.84
N THR A 107 -7.26 -13.54 -15.04
CA THR A 107 -7.28 -14.84 -15.73
C THR A 107 -7.34 -16.04 -14.81
N ALA A 108 -7.30 -15.83 -13.52
CA ALA A 108 -7.32 -16.89 -12.53
C ALA A 108 -8.67 -17.65 -12.51
N ARG A 109 -8.62 -18.98 -12.46
CA ARG A 109 -9.80 -19.82 -12.25
C ARG A 109 -10.30 -19.71 -10.80
N ILE A 110 -9.38 -19.78 -9.84
CA ILE A 110 -9.64 -19.63 -8.41
C ILE A 110 -8.56 -18.75 -7.82
N ILE A 111 -8.97 -17.85 -6.93
CA ILE A 111 -8.06 -17.01 -6.13
C ILE A 111 -8.23 -17.41 -4.66
N GLN A 112 -7.23 -18.07 -4.10
CA GLN A 112 -7.21 -18.37 -2.66
C GLN A 112 -6.51 -17.25 -1.90
N PHE A 113 -7.22 -16.61 -0.98
CA PHE A 113 -6.64 -15.69 -0.01
C PHE A 113 -6.20 -16.47 1.23
N ALA A 114 -4.90 -16.48 1.52
CA ALA A 114 -4.32 -17.23 2.62
C ALA A 114 -3.67 -16.32 3.66
N ALA A 115 -3.96 -16.57 4.93
CA ALA A 115 -3.42 -15.80 6.03
C ALA A 115 -3.46 -16.58 7.34
N VAL A 116 -2.69 -16.15 8.34
CA VAL A 116 -2.74 -16.69 9.71
C VAL A 116 -2.79 -15.55 10.73
N GLY A 117 -3.45 -15.78 11.85
CA GLY A 117 -3.51 -14.83 12.97
C GLY A 117 -4.18 -13.50 12.58
N ASN A 118 -3.49 -12.39 12.83
CA ASN A 118 -4.05 -11.04 12.69
C ASN A 118 -4.40 -10.64 11.24
N THR A 119 -3.83 -11.30 10.23
CA THR A 119 -4.10 -11.00 8.81
C THR A 119 -5.28 -11.79 8.22
N ILE A 120 -5.85 -12.76 8.94
CA ILE A 120 -7.03 -13.51 8.50
C ILE A 120 -8.19 -12.57 8.09
N PRO A 121 -8.58 -11.54 8.87
CA PRO A 121 -9.66 -10.64 8.46
C PRO A 121 -9.41 -9.93 7.13
N VAL A 122 -8.14 -9.62 6.79
CA VAL A 122 -7.79 -9.01 5.50
C VAL A 122 -7.98 -10.01 4.35
N ALA A 123 -7.61 -11.28 4.56
CA ALA A 123 -7.83 -12.34 3.58
C ALA A 123 -9.33 -12.58 3.34
N MET A 124 -10.14 -12.55 4.40
CA MET A 124 -11.59 -12.68 4.29
C MET A 124 -12.21 -11.51 3.52
N ASP A 125 -11.80 -10.28 3.82
CA ASP A 125 -12.26 -9.08 3.12
C ASP A 125 -11.88 -9.13 1.63
N GLY A 126 -10.64 -9.52 1.32
CA GLY A 126 -10.18 -9.70 -0.05
C GLY A 126 -11.02 -10.71 -0.82
N ALA A 127 -11.25 -11.89 -0.25
CA ALA A 127 -12.07 -12.92 -0.89
C ALA A 127 -13.52 -12.45 -1.10
N PHE A 128 -14.11 -11.74 -0.12
CA PHE A 128 -15.44 -11.17 -0.23
C PHE A 128 -15.53 -10.15 -1.39
N LYS A 129 -14.61 -9.17 -1.42
CA LYS A 129 -14.56 -8.12 -2.43
C LYS A 129 -14.36 -8.68 -3.85
N PHE A 130 -13.47 -9.64 -4.00
CA PHE A 130 -13.23 -10.25 -5.31
C PHE A 130 -14.40 -11.08 -5.80
N ASN A 131 -15.11 -11.78 -4.91
CA ASN A 131 -16.38 -12.43 -5.27
C ASN A 131 -17.45 -11.43 -5.73
N GLN A 132 -17.50 -10.23 -5.15
CA GLN A 132 -18.41 -9.17 -5.62
C GLN A 132 -18.09 -8.72 -7.06
N LEU A 133 -16.84 -8.79 -7.49
CA LEU A 133 -16.42 -8.50 -8.86
C LEU A 133 -16.64 -9.67 -9.83
N GLY A 134 -17.08 -10.84 -9.33
CA GLY A 134 -17.32 -12.03 -10.14
C GLY A 134 -16.14 -13.00 -10.20
N PHE A 135 -15.05 -12.76 -9.47
CA PHE A 135 -13.95 -13.72 -9.37
C PHE A 135 -14.29 -14.85 -8.40
N CYS A 136 -13.95 -16.08 -8.74
CA CYS A 136 -14.08 -17.21 -7.83
C CYS A 136 -13.00 -17.14 -6.76
N SER A 137 -13.32 -16.57 -5.60
CA SER A 137 -12.37 -16.31 -4.53
C SER A 137 -12.77 -17.00 -3.23
N VAL A 138 -11.79 -17.56 -2.55
CA VAL A 138 -11.97 -18.27 -1.28
C VAL A 138 -10.98 -17.80 -0.22
N SER A 139 -11.40 -17.84 1.03
CA SER A 139 -10.51 -17.68 2.19
C SER A 139 -10.94 -18.65 3.29
N GLY A 140 -10.03 -18.98 4.18
CA GLY A 140 -10.33 -19.83 5.34
C GLY A 140 -9.78 -19.23 6.63
N THR A 141 -10.49 -19.46 7.74
CA THR A 141 -10.03 -19.07 9.08
C THR A 141 -9.24 -20.16 9.78
N ILE A 142 -9.42 -21.41 9.33
CA ILE A 142 -8.81 -22.63 9.89
C ILE A 142 -7.66 -23.03 8.97
N TRP A 143 -6.48 -23.24 9.55
CA TRP A 143 -5.29 -23.63 8.80
C TRP A 143 -5.47 -24.90 7.98
N GLU A 144 -6.06 -25.92 8.57
CA GLU A 144 -6.28 -27.23 7.94
C GLU A 144 -7.19 -27.10 6.70
N ALA A 145 -8.16 -26.21 6.72
CA ALA A 145 -9.02 -25.92 5.57
C ALA A 145 -8.26 -25.16 4.47
N GLN A 146 -7.42 -24.20 4.84
CA GLN A 146 -6.60 -23.46 3.88
C GLN A 146 -5.64 -24.39 3.12
N ILE A 147 -4.89 -25.23 3.84
CA ILE A 147 -3.89 -26.12 3.22
C ILE A 147 -4.55 -27.22 2.39
N ALA A 148 -5.67 -27.78 2.85
CA ALA A 148 -6.43 -28.76 2.09
C ALA A 148 -6.96 -28.18 0.76
N HIS A 149 -7.40 -26.91 0.78
CA HIS A 149 -7.82 -26.22 -0.44
C HIS A 149 -6.64 -25.98 -1.38
N THR A 150 -5.49 -25.54 -0.85
CA THR A 150 -4.26 -25.29 -1.63
C THR A 150 -3.84 -26.51 -2.45
N TYR A 151 -3.94 -27.72 -1.90
CA TYR A 151 -3.59 -28.93 -2.62
C TYR A 151 -4.51 -29.29 -3.81
N ASN A 152 -5.64 -28.60 -3.95
CA ASN A 152 -6.55 -28.74 -5.11
C ASN A 152 -6.34 -27.65 -6.17
N LEU A 153 -5.39 -26.72 -5.96
CA LEU A 153 -5.05 -25.67 -6.92
C LEU A 153 -4.10 -26.22 -8.00
N GLY A 154 -4.01 -25.49 -9.09
CA GLY A 154 -3.16 -25.84 -10.23
C GLY A 154 -2.69 -24.61 -11.01
N PRO A 155 -2.11 -24.79 -12.22
CA PRO A 155 -1.43 -23.73 -12.96
C PRO A 155 -2.31 -22.53 -13.37
N ARG A 156 -3.64 -22.67 -13.33
CA ARG A 156 -4.58 -21.58 -13.61
C ARG A 156 -5.12 -20.89 -12.37
N ASP A 157 -4.59 -21.23 -11.20
CA ASP A 157 -5.05 -20.71 -9.92
C ASP A 157 -4.00 -19.82 -9.28
N VAL A 158 -4.45 -18.96 -8.37
CA VAL A 158 -3.62 -18.00 -7.65
C VAL A 158 -3.79 -18.20 -6.14
N VAL A 159 -2.69 -18.17 -5.43
CA VAL A 159 -2.68 -18.02 -3.97
C VAL A 159 -2.15 -16.62 -3.63
N LEU A 160 -3.02 -15.79 -3.06
CA LEU A 160 -2.64 -14.48 -2.53
C LEU A 160 -2.43 -14.60 -1.03
N ILE A 161 -1.18 -14.55 -0.60
CA ILE A 161 -0.78 -14.73 0.79
C ILE A 161 -0.61 -13.37 1.46
N ILE A 162 -1.23 -13.18 2.63
CA ILE A 162 -1.10 -11.95 3.42
C ILE A 162 -0.34 -12.27 4.70
N SER A 163 0.91 -11.80 4.77
CA SER A 163 1.79 -12.06 5.90
C SER A 163 2.74 -10.91 6.15
N ASN A 164 2.52 -10.15 7.21
CA ASN A 164 3.31 -8.98 7.51
C ASN A 164 4.82 -9.30 7.58
N SER A 165 5.23 -10.21 8.46
CA SER A 165 6.64 -10.59 8.61
C SER A 165 7.17 -11.50 7.48
N GLY A 166 6.29 -12.20 6.76
CA GLY A 166 6.67 -13.18 5.74
C GLY A 166 7.41 -14.42 6.27
N THR A 167 7.35 -14.72 7.58
CA THR A 167 8.13 -15.80 8.23
C THR A 167 7.27 -16.92 8.82
N SER A 168 5.96 -16.91 8.60
CA SER A 168 5.07 -17.94 9.14
C SER A 168 5.35 -19.31 8.52
N ARG A 169 5.73 -20.29 9.34
CA ARG A 169 5.96 -21.68 8.88
C ARG A 169 4.73 -22.27 8.19
N ARG A 170 3.53 -22.02 8.73
CA ARG A 170 2.27 -22.50 8.13
C ARG A 170 2.07 -21.95 6.72
N LEU A 171 2.28 -20.65 6.53
CA LEU A 171 2.15 -20.03 5.21
C LEU A 171 3.28 -20.45 4.26
N LEU A 172 4.48 -20.72 4.76
CA LEU A 172 5.57 -21.30 3.96
C LEU A 172 5.22 -22.71 3.47
N THR A 173 4.66 -23.57 4.34
CA THR A 173 4.18 -24.90 3.93
C THR A 173 3.07 -24.79 2.88
N LEU A 174 2.16 -23.82 3.03
CA LEU A 174 1.09 -23.56 2.07
C LEU A 174 1.66 -23.08 0.72
N ALA A 175 2.59 -22.13 0.75
CA ALA A 175 3.26 -21.62 -0.44
C ALA A 175 4.02 -22.73 -1.19
N GLN A 176 4.72 -23.60 -0.45
CA GLN A 176 5.40 -24.78 -1.01
C GLN A 176 4.42 -25.69 -1.75
N GLY A 177 3.28 -26.05 -1.11
CA GLY A 177 2.26 -26.88 -1.74
C GLY A 177 1.62 -26.24 -2.95
N ALA A 178 1.39 -24.92 -2.93
CA ALA A 178 0.91 -24.18 -4.08
C ALA A 178 1.91 -24.21 -5.24
N HIS A 179 3.20 -24.00 -4.93
CA HIS A 179 4.29 -24.04 -5.91
C HIS A 179 4.43 -25.42 -6.57
N GLU A 180 4.39 -26.50 -5.79
CA GLU A 180 4.46 -27.88 -6.27
C GLU A 180 3.29 -28.22 -7.23
N ASN A 181 2.12 -27.64 -7.01
CA ASN A 181 0.96 -27.78 -7.88
C ASN A 181 0.95 -26.80 -9.08
N GLY A 182 1.94 -25.93 -9.19
CA GLY A 182 2.07 -24.95 -10.27
C GLY A 182 1.16 -23.74 -10.15
N ALA A 183 0.49 -23.53 -9.02
CA ALA A 183 -0.31 -22.31 -8.79
C ALA A 183 0.59 -21.09 -8.64
N ARG A 184 0.12 -19.93 -9.11
CA ARG A 184 0.85 -18.67 -8.97
C ARG A 184 0.74 -18.16 -7.53
N ILE A 185 1.85 -17.65 -7.00
CA ILE A 185 1.94 -17.15 -5.63
C ILE A 185 2.19 -15.65 -5.64
N ILE A 186 1.27 -14.89 -5.06
CA ILE A 186 1.41 -13.45 -4.81
C ILE A 186 1.47 -13.25 -3.30
N VAL A 187 2.47 -12.51 -2.78
CA VAL A 187 2.56 -12.20 -1.35
C VAL A 187 2.40 -10.70 -1.10
N ILE A 188 1.62 -10.36 -0.08
CA ILE A 188 1.56 -9.02 0.52
C ILE A 188 2.31 -9.10 1.84
N THR A 189 3.43 -8.37 1.95
CA THR A 189 4.33 -8.43 3.12
C THR A 189 5.04 -7.08 3.33
N ASN A 190 5.51 -6.82 4.55
CA ASN A 190 6.38 -5.67 4.81
C ASN A 190 7.88 -5.98 4.67
N ASN A 191 8.23 -7.24 4.42
CA ASN A 191 9.62 -7.69 4.34
C ASN A 191 9.91 -8.31 2.98
N ALA A 192 10.53 -7.53 2.10
CA ALA A 192 10.86 -7.91 0.72
C ALA A 192 11.87 -9.07 0.62
N SER A 193 12.63 -9.35 1.70
CA SER A 193 13.62 -10.41 1.80
C SER A 193 13.16 -11.55 2.71
N SER A 194 11.86 -11.65 2.99
CA SER A 194 11.32 -12.73 3.82
C SER A 194 11.26 -14.05 3.03
N PRO A 195 11.30 -15.20 3.73
CA PRO A 195 11.17 -16.51 3.07
C PRO A 195 9.91 -16.65 2.21
N LEU A 196 8.79 -16.03 2.60
CA LEU A 196 7.58 -16.00 1.75
C LEU A 196 7.76 -15.14 0.51
N ALA A 197 8.48 -14.01 0.61
CA ALA A 197 8.76 -13.15 -0.54
C ALA A 197 9.73 -13.82 -1.53
N GLU A 198 10.63 -14.68 -1.05
CA GLU A 198 11.58 -15.43 -1.89
C GLU A 198 10.90 -16.55 -2.68
N ILE A 199 9.95 -17.27 -2.07
CA ILE A 199 9.24 -18.38 -2.75
C ILE A 199 8.09 -17.88 -3.65
N SER A 200 7.64 -16.62 -3.51
CA SER A 200 6.52 -16.07 -4.27
C SER A 200 6.94 -15.64 -5.67
N ASP A 201 6.04 -15.84 -6.66
CA ASP A 201 6.25 -15.34 -8.04
C ASP A 201 6.20 -13.80 -8.07
N TYR A 202 5.32 -13.20 -7.28
CA TYR A 202 5.12 -11.75 -7.18
C TYR A 202 4.97 -11.30 -5.75
N LYS A 203 5.41 -10.07 -5.47
CA LYS A 203 5.32 -9.49 -4.13
C LYS A 203 4.82 -8.05 -4.21
N ILE A 204 3.96 -7.68 -3.26
CA ILE A 204 3.55 -6.30 -3.00
C ILE A 204 4.06 -5.95 -1.61
N ILE A 205 4.92 -4.95 -1.56
CA ILE A 205 5.56 -4.55 -0.30
C ILE A 205 4.73 -3.45 0.35
N THR A 206 4.47 -3.62 1.64
CA THR A 206 3.74 -2.65 2.46
C THR A 206 4.68 -1.92 3.39
N ALA A 207 4.48 -0.61 3.55
CA ALA A 207 5.15 0.16 4.57
C ALA A 207 4.50 -0.13 5.93
N THR A 208 5.31 -0.46 6.92
CA THR A 208 4.88 -0.57 8.30
C THR A 208 5.90 0.10 9.21
N ARG A 209 5.41 0.69 10.28
CA ARG A 209 6.27 1.28 11.33
C ARG A 209 6.51 0.30 12.49
N GLU A 210 6.16 -0.96 12.32
CA GLU A 210 6.40 -1.99 13.32
C GLU A 210 7.91 -2.18 13.54
N LYS A 211 8.34 -1.93 14.77
CA LYS A 211 9.68 -2.29 15.24
C LYS A 211 9.59 -3.60 16.00
N LEU A 212 9.84 -4.71 15.31
CA LEU A 212 9.79 -6.06 15.87
C LEU A 212 10.66 -6.26 17.13
N LEU A 213 11.69 -5.42 17.34
CA LEU A 213 12.64 -5.55 18.42
C LEU A 213 12.34 -4.68 19.66
N THR A 214 11.34 -3.80 19.62
CA THR A 214 11.04 -2.86 20.71
C THR A 214 9.88 -3.31 21.61
N GLY A 215 9.27 -4.48 21.34
CA GLY A 215 8.12 -4.95 22.07
C GLY A 215 6.83 -4.15 21.80
N GLU A 216 6.84 -3.27 20.83
CA GLU A 216 5.67 -2.51 20.38
C GLU A 216 4.82 -3.40 19.47
N PHE A 217 3.78 -4.01 20.03
CA PHE A 217 2.87 -4.94 19.34
C PHE A 217 1.74 -4.20 18.60
N TRP A 218 2.06 -3.15 17.85
CA TRP A 218 1.08 -2.37 17.08
C TRP A 218 0.88 -2.95 15.67
N PHE A 219 0.28 -4.13 15.59
CA PHE A 219 0.00 -4.77 14.29
C PHE A 219 -1.08 -4.01 13.52
N SER A 220 -0.66 -3.18 12.57
CA SER A 220 -1.56 -2.51 11.65
C SER A 220 -1.92 -3.43 10.48
N ARG A 221 -3.23 -3.57 10.21
CA ARG A 221 -3.74 -4.24 9.01
C ARG A 221 -4.01 -3.27 7.86
N ILE A 222 -3.96 -1.98 8.16
CA ILE A 222 -4.31 -0.91 7.21
C ILE A 222 -3.48 -0.99 5.91
N PRO A 223 -2.16 -1.16 5.93
CA PRO A 223 -1.38 -1.27 4.71
C PRO A 223 -1.81 -2.44 3.82
N ALA A 224 -2.04 -3.62 4.40
CA ALA A 224 -2.51 -4.79 3.64
C ALA A 224 -3.95 -4.60 3.14
N MET A 225 -4.84 -3.99 3.92
CA MET A 225 -6.19 -3.62 3.47
C MET A 225 -6.14 -2.62 2.32
N LEU A 226 -5.25 -1.62 2.38
CA LEU A 226 -5.06 -0.65 1.29
C LEU A 226 -4.64 -1.35 -0.01
N VAL A 227 -3.77 -2.37 0.06
CA VAL A 227 -3.40 -3.18 -1.11
C VAL A 227 -4.63 -3.89 -1.68
N ILE A 228 -5.44 -4.54 -0.84
CA ILE A 228 -6.68 -5.22 -1.27
C ILE A 228 -7.65 -4.22 -1.93
N GLU A 229 -7.85 -3.04 -1.33
CA GLU A 229 -8.68 -1.99 -1.92
C GLU A 229 -8.14 -1.50 -3.27
N THR A 230 -6.83 -1.33 -3.38
CA THR A 230 -6.19 -0.91 -4.64
C THR A 230 -6.41 -1.95 -5.74
N LEU A 231 -6.16 -3.23 -5.45
CA LEU A 231 -6.42 -4.32 -6.40
C LEU A 231 -7.90 -4.39 -6.80
N TYR A 232 -8.80 -4.28 -5.81
CA TYR A 232 -10.24 -4.28 -6.04
C TYR A 232 -10.67 -3.15 -6.99
N LEU A 233 -10.23 -1.91 -6.74
CA LEU A 233 -10.60 -0.76 -7.55
C LEU A 233 -10.05 -0.85 -8.98
N LEU A 234 -8.81 -1.32 -9.13
CA LEU A 234 -8.21 -1.50 -10.45
C LEU A 234 -8.88 -2.62 -11.24
N LEU A 235 -9.19 -3.75 -10.60
CA LEU A 235 -9.94 -4.84 -11.21
C LEU A 235 -11.40 -4.45 -11.52
N PHE A 236 -12.02 -3.58 -10.72
CA PHE A 236 -13.35 -3.06 -10.99
C PHE A 236 -13.41 -2.26 -12.30
N VAL A 237 -12.42 -1.40 -12.55
CA VAL A 237 -12.41 -0.56 -13.77
C VAL A 237 -12.01 -1.33 -15.02
N SER A 238 -11.27 -2.42 -14.91
CA SER A 238 -10.88 -3.29 -16.03
C SER A 238 -11.93 -4.37 -16.36
N ASN A 239 -12.76 -4.79 -15.40
CA ASN A 239 -13.76 -5.84 -15.58
C ASN A 239 -15.11 -5.25 -15.99
N HIS A 240 -15.49 -5.41 -17.27
CA HIS A 240 -16.76 -4.91 -17.81
C HIS A 240 -18.00 -5.46 -17.12
N ASP A 241 -17.94 -6.67 -16.57
CA ASP A 241 -19.06 -7.34 -15.91
C ASP A 241 -19.16 -7.04 -14.40
N ALA A 242 -18.13 -6.39 -13.82
CA ALA A 242 -18.06 -6.12 -12.38
C ALA A 242 -19.30 -5.38 -11.85
N ALA A 243 -19.74 -4.33 -12.54
CA ALA A 243 -20.93 -3.58 -12.15
C ALA A 243 -22.21 -4.45 -12.13
N THR A 244 -22.31 -5.43 -13.02
CA THR A 244 -23.43 -6.38 -13.08
C THR A 244 -23.38 -7.35 -11.90
N HIS A 245 -22.19 -7.87 -11.57
CA HIS A 245 -22.00 -8.75 -10.42
C HIS A 245 -22.33 -8.04 -9.11
N ILE A 246 -21.82 -6.82 -8.92
CA ILE A 246 -22.12 -5.99 -7.73
C ILE A 246 -23.63 -5.73 -7.63
N ARG A 247 -24.28 -5.35 -8.73
CA ARG A 247 -25.75 -5.10 -8.73
C ARG A 247 -26.53 -6.34 -8.31
N ARG A 248 -26.20 -7.51 -8.85
CA ARG A 248 -26.84 -8.78 -8.46
C ARG A 248 -26.69 -9.07 -6.97
N HIS A 249 -25.49 -8.82 -6.42
CA HIS A 249 -25.25 -8.95 -4.99
C HIS A 249 -26.09 -7.96 -4.18
N GLU A 250 -26.09 -6.66 -4.55
CA GLU A 250 -26.89 -5.62 -3.88
C GLU A 250 -28.40 -5.94 -3.94
N ASP A 251 -28.90 -6.40 -5.09
CA ASP A 251 -30.31 -6.79 -5.24
C ASP A 251 -30.68 -7.96 -4.32
N SER A 252 -29.77 -8.88 -4.06
CA SER A 252 -30.01 -10.02 -3.16
C SER A 252 -30.16 -9.64 -1.70
N ILE A 253 -29.49 -8.54 -1.26
CA ILE A 253 -29.54 -8.05 0.14
C ILE A 253 -30.51 -6.88 0.32
N ARG A 254 -31.05 -6.33 -0.76
CA ARG A 254 -32.01 -5.20 -0.70
C ARG A 254 -33.22 -5.45 0.19
N PRO A 255 -33.85 -6.65 0.19
CA PRO A 255 -34.98 -6.92 1.07
C PRO A 255 -34.68 -6.81 2.57
N ASP A 256 -33.39 -6.92 2.94
CA ASP A 256 -32.95 -6.83 4.35
C ASP A 256 -32.76 -5.37 4.81
N LYS A 257 -32.80 -4.41 3.86
CA LYS A 257 -32.60 -2.98 4.17
C LYS A 257 -33.96 -2.32 4.49
N LEU A 258 -34.08 -1.78 5.70
CA LEU A 258 -35.28 -1.01 6.12
C LEU A 258 -35.36 0.30 5.31
N GLY A 259 -36.50 0.57 4.67
CA GLY A 259 -36.84 1.87 4.08
C GLY A 259 -36.33 2.14 2.66
N GLN A 260 -36.13 1.11 1.86
CA GLN A 260 -35.95 1.27 0.39
C GLN A 260 -37.08 0.64 -0.40
#